data_b3f9dd81500da2f0d151890783c78ab3
#
_entry.id   b3f9dd81500da2f0d151890783c78ab3
#
_cell.length_a   1.000
_cell.length_b   1.000
_cell.length_c   1.000
_cell.angle_alpha   90.00
_cell.angle_beta   90.00
_cell.angle_gamma   90.00
#
_symmetry.space_group_name_H-M   'P 1'
#
loop_
_entity.id
_entity.type
_entity.pdbx_description
1 polymer ?
#
loop_
_entity_poly.entity_id
_entity_poly.type
_entity_poly.pdbx_seq_one_letter_code
_entity_poly.pdbx_strand_id
1 'polypeptide(L)'
;MAAGDQRYLGAHPTQEGTNFAIWAAAATKVELCLFDEVNGKLVETKHELTDRNGPVYHGYFAGVRPGQRYGYRIDGEWNPARGWRFNPNKLLIDPNAHLLSGELKYVPEIYSHQATDGTGTGNITIKDERDSAPFVPHSVVTESVVSDGVRLRTPWSKTVIYEAHVRGLTQFNYSIPENERGTYKALAHPSVIKYLKELGVTALELQPIHHFVTEPVIASRGRQNYWGYNPIAFSAPHRAYAATENPITELRDAVSTLHENGIEVILDVVYNHTAEGGVGGPTLSFRGINSKGYYRRITGDIYDDVTGCGNTIDAASPFVVRMITDSLRWWCETIGVDGFRFDLASALARRRGEIDGISALIVSIVSDPVLRERKLIAEPWDVQGYALGAFPYPWREWNDQFRDVVRKFWLHGYTLKPGDMATRISGSHDIFYYRGPNSSINFLSAHDGFTLADLTMYNEKHNEANAENNNDGTNNNYSWNLGIEGPTDDVLINQTRTTLQKSLMASLVMSAGVPMILMGDEVSRTQSGSNNAYSLPLDEAGNNLRGEDAFNGGWALNWELDEKSLEMLETTKTLLSLRKEYLAPVARAFFTGELDLNTSRKDLAWFN
;
A
#
# COMPACT_ATOMS: atom_id res chain seq x y z
N MET A 1 -34.68 12.47 12.44
CA MET A 1 -33.90 11.27 12.78
C MET A 1 -34.87 10.17 13.20
N ALA A 2 -34.66 8.96 12.75
CA ALA A 2 -35.36 7.75 13.19
C ALA A 2 -34.34 6.73 13.68
N ALA A 3 -34.81 5.62 14.29
CA ALA A 3 -33.93 4.56 14.72
C ALA A 3 -33.13 4.00 13.52
N GLY A 4 -31.81 3.95 13.66
CA GLY A 4 -30.90 3.41 12.67
C GLY A 4 -30.63 1.92 12.86
N ASP A 5 -29.79 1.36 11.98
CA ASP A 5 -29.33 -0.02 12.05
C ASP A 5 -27.86 -0.08 12.44
N GLN A 6 -27.54 -0.60 13.61
CA GLN A 6 -26.17 -0.74 14.14
C GLN A 6 -25.33 -1.80 13.42
N ARG A 7 -25.94 -2.64 12.59
CA ARG A 7 -25.24 -3.72 11.89
C ARG A 7 -24.33 -3.22 10.77
N TYR A 8 -24.56 -2.02 10.28
CA TYR A 8 -23.83 -1.43 9.15
C TYR A 8 -23.06 -0.20 9.64
N LEU A 9 -21.79 -0.38 9.97
CA LEU A 9 -20.92 0.74 10.36
C LEU A 9 -20.62 1.63 9.14
N GLY A 10 -20.54 2.94 9.37
CA GLY A 10 -20.40 3.92 8.31
C GLY A 10 -21.73 4.53 7.86
N ALA A 11 -21.72 5.14 6.68
CA ALA A 11 -22.90 5.76 6.04
C ALA A 11 -23.45 4.85 4.95
N HIS A 12 -24.68 4.38 5.12
CA HIS A 12 -25.36 3.49 4.17
C HIS A 12 -26.62 4.14 3.63
N PRO A 13 -26.59 4.69 2.39
CA PRO A 13 -27.75 5.34 1.78
C PRO A 13 -28.80 4.32 1.33
N THR A 14 -30.05 4.77 1.39
CA THR A 14 -31.24 4.14 0.80
C THR A 14 -31.94 5.13 -0.11
N GLN A 15 -33.05 4.73 -0.73
CA GLN A 15 -33.86 5.64 -1.55
C GLN A 15 -34.48 6.81 -0.74
N GLU A 16 -34.68 6.67 0.57
CA GLU A 16 -35.37 7.66 1.40
C GLU A 16 -34.44 8.48 2.30
N GLY A 17 -33.22 7.99 2.56
CA GLY A 17 -32.25 8.63 3.46
C GLY A 17 -31.00 7.81 3.66
N THR A 18 -30.23 8.11 4.70
CA THR A 18 -28.95 7.44 5.01
C THR A 18 -28.95 6.95 6.46
N ASN A 19 -28.53 5.70 6.65
CA ASN A 19 -28.20 5.15 7.96
C ASN A 19 -26.75 5.47 8.29
N PHE A 20 -26.51 5.97 9.51
CA PHE A 20 -25.18 6.20 10.06
C PHE A 20 -25.00 5.36 11.31
N ALA A 21 -23.85 4.68 11.41
CA ALA A 21 -23.49 3.96 12.61
C ALA A 21 -21.97 4.02 12.85
N ILE A 22 -21.56 4.22 14.12
CA ILE A 22 -20.18 4.38 14.52
C ILE A 22 -19.88 3.63 15.81
N TRP A 23 -18.72 2.95 15.86
CA TRP A 23 -18.23 2.30 17.05
C TRP A 23 -17.46 3.27 17.95
N ALA A 24 -18.08 3.72 19.03
CA ALA A 24 -17.53 4.68 19.98
C ALA A 24 -17.78 4.23 21.44
N ALA A 25 -17.17 3.11 21.82
CA ALA A 25 -17.49 2.35 23.05
C ALA A 25 -17.45 3.18 24.34
N ALA A 26 -16.49 4.11 24.47
CA ALA A 26 -16.27 4.88 25.68
C ALA A 26 -16.75 6.34 25.56
N ALA A 27 -17.42 6.69 24.46
CA ALA A 27 -18.03 8.00 24.29
C ALA A 27 -19.21 8.19 25.25
N THR A 28 -19.36 9.42 25.74
CA THR A 28 -20.53 9.86 26.51
C THR A 28 -21.56 10.55 25.64
N LYS A 29 -21.13 11.12 24.50
CA LYS A 29 -21.97 11.76 23.49
C LYS A 29 -21.35 11.61 22.11
N VAL A 30 -22.17 11.37 21.11
CA VAL A 30 -21.79 11.33 19.69
C VAL A 30 -22.69 12.24 18.90
N GLU A 31 -22.13 13.20 18.19
CA GLU A 31 -22.83 14.08 17.27
C GLU A 31 -22.43 13.74 15.83
N LEU A 32 -23.41 13.42 14.99
CA LEU A 32 -23.25 13.43 13.53
C LEU A 32 -23.33 14.88 13.06
N CYS A 33 -22.30 15.32 12.35
CA CYS A 33 -22.21 16.65 11.77
C CYS A 33 -22.46 16.56 10.27
N LEU A 34 -23.50 17.21 9.77
CA LEU A 34 -23.79 17.32 8.35
C LEU A 34 -23.35 18.70 7.86
N PHE A 35 -22.76 18.77 6.68
CA PHE A 35 -22.23 19.99 6.10
C PHE A 35 -22.94 20.31 4.78
N ASP A 36 -23.62 21.45 4.75
CA ASP A 36 -24.31 21.98 3.58
C ASP A 36 -23.58 23.21 3.05
N GLU A 37 -23.54 23.39 1.74
CA GLU A 37 -22.99 24.60 1.14
C GLU A 37 -24.06 25.68 1.02
N VAL A 38 -23.93 26.74 1.82
CA VAL A 38 -24.83 27.88 1.82
C VAL A 38 -24.05 29.15 1.46
N ASN A 39 -24.38 29.77 0.34
CA ASN A 39 -23.69 30.97 -0.17
C ASN A 39 -22.15 30.80 -0.28
N GLY A 40 -21.70 29.65 -0.76
CA GLY A 40 -20.27 29.33 -0.94
C GLY A 40 -19.50 29.06 0.37
N LYS A 41 -20.22 28.85 1.49
CA LYS A 41 -19.64 28.48 2.77
C LYS A 41 -20.24 27.17 3.27
N LEU A 42 -19.38 26.32 3.85
CA LEU A 42 -19.86 25.13 4.54
C LEU A 42 -20.47 25.51 5.87
N VAL A 43 -21.69 25.07 6.10
CA VAL A 43 -22.45 25.26 7.35
C VAL A 43 -22.64 23.92 8.00
N GLU A 44 -22.18 23.79 9.25
CA GLU A 44 -22.29 22.57 10.06
C GLU A 44 -23.66 22.54 10.78
N THR A 45 -24.37 21.40 10.64
CA THR A 45 -25.56 21.08 11.43
C THR A 45 -25.28 19.83 12.26
N LYS A 46 -25.43 19.92 13.58
CA LYS A 46 -25.12 18.84 14.52
C LYS A 46 -26.37 18.08 14.93
N HIS A 47 -26.29 16.77 14.91
CA HIS A 47 -27.35 15.87 15.33
C HIS A 47 -26.82 14.86 16.34
N GLU A 48 -27.30 14.88 17.57
CA GLU A 48 -26.93 13.88 18.55
C GLU A 48 -27.50 12.51 18.19
N LEU A 49 -26.64 11.49 18.12
CA LEU A 49 -27.05 10.10 17.96
C LEU A 49 -27.46 9.56 19.33
N THR A 50 -28.77 9.50 19.58
CA THR A 50 -29.34 9.03 20.84
C THR A 50 -29.53 7.52 20.89
N ASP A 51 -29.71 6.88 19.72
CA ASP A 51 -29.87 5.44 19.64
C ASP A 51 -28.50 4.77 19.78
N ARG A 52 -28.44 3.81 20.71
CA ARG A 52 -27.21 3.09 21.02
C ARG A 52 -27.50 1.63 21.26
N ASN A 53 -26.75 0.74 20.61
CA ASN A 53 -26.78 -0.68 20.87
C ASN A 53 -25.38 -1.18 21.26
N GLY A 54 -25.19 -1.49 22.54
CA GLY A 54 -23.87 -1.78 23.09
C GLY A 54 -22.90 -0.61 22.87
N PRO A 55 -21.75 -0.84 22.17
CA PRO A 55 -20.76 0.23 21.91
C PRO A 55 -21.01 1.02 20.62
N VAL A 56 -22.11 0.76 19.89
CA VAL A 56 -22.39 1.39 18.58
C VAL A 56 -23.51 2.41 18.71
N TYR A 57 -23.20 3.65 18.35
CA TYR A 57 -24.18 4.73 18.17
C TYR A 57 -24.68 4.72 16.72
N HIS A 58 -25.98 4.95 16.52
CA HIS A 58 -26.57 4.92 15.19
C HIS A 58 -27.80 5.82 15.06
N GLY A 59 -28.19 6.13 13.81
CA GLY A 59 -29.37 6.91 13.49
C GLY A 59 -29.68 6.89 12.00
N TYR A 60 -30.95 6.98 11.64
CA TYR A 60 -31.40 7.11 10.26
C TYR A 60 -31.88 8.54 9.99
N PHE A 61 -31.37 9.11 8.90
CA PHE A 61 -31.61 10.50 8.51
C PHE A 61 -32.33 10.55 7.16
N ALA A 62 -33.64 10.76 7.18
CA ALA A 62 -34.44 10.93 5.98
C ALA A 62 -33.97 12.14 5.17
N GLY A 63 -33.89 11.99 3.84
CA GLY A 63 -33.49 13.07 2.93
C GLY A 63 -31.96 13.22 2.78
N VAL A 64 -31.12 12.63 3.64
CA VAL A 64 -29.67 12.63 3.43
C VAL A 64 -29.32 11.68 2.30
N ARG A 65 -28.62 12.17 1.29
CA ARG A 65 -28.36 11.48 0.01
C ARG A 65 -26.86 11.34 -0.26
N PRO A 66 -26.45 10.49 -1.23
CA PRO A 66 -25.09 10.50 -1.77
C PRO A 66 -24.66 11.91 -2.18
N GLY A 67 -23.41 12.27 -1.88
CA GLY A 67 -22.84 13.60 -2.00
C GLY A 67 -22.84 14.42 -0.70
N GLN A 68 -23.66 14.05 0.30
CA GLN A 68 -23.67 14.74 1.59
C GLN A 68 -22.32 14.60 2.28
N ARG A 69 -21.71 15.73 2.66
CA ARG A 69 -20.50 15.77 3.49
C ARG A 69 -20.89 15.61 4.95
N TYR A 70 -20.13 14.80 5.69
CA TYR A 70 -20.37 14.56 7.10
C TYR A 70 -19.08 14.26 7.88
N GLY A 71 -19.20 14.24 9.18
CA GLY A 71 -18.17 13.78 10.13
C GLY A 71 -18.78 13.60 11.51
N TYR A 72 -17.95 13.33 12.50
CA TYR A 72 -18.41 13.13 13.86
C TYR A 72 -17.69 14.06 14.84
N ARG A 73 -18.44 14.50 15.88
CA ARG A 73 -17.85 15.10 17.08
C ARG A 73 -18.20 14.22 18.26
N ILE A 74 -17.19 13.86 19.04
CA ILE A 74 -17.37 12.85 20.08
C ILE A 74 -16.86 13.41 21.40
N ASP A 75 -17.70 13.33 22.44
CA ASP A 75 -17.38 13.71 23.80
C ASP A 75 -17.16 12.47 24.68
N GLY A 76 -16.35 12.66 25.72
CA GLY A 76 -15.97 11.64 26.67
C GLY A 76 -14.84 12.08 27.59
N GLU A 77 -14.19 11.15 28.28
CA GLU A 77 -13.11 11.46 29.21
C GLU A 77 -11.90 12.05 28.49
N TRP A 78 -11.41 13.19 28.97
CA TRP A 78 -10.09 13.70 28.65
C TRP A 78 -9.12 13.32 29.77
N ASN A 79 -8.34 12.28 29.55
CA ASN A 79 -7.34 11.78 30.49
C ASN A 79 -6.21 11.08 29.71
N PRO A 80 -5.26 11.84 29.15
CA PRO A 80 -4.15 11.29 28.39
C PRO A 80 -3.36 10.21 29.13
N ALA A 81 -3.12 10.41 30.45
CA ALA A 81 -2.41 9.42 31.27
C ALA A 81 -3.08 8.04 31.28
N ARG A 82 -4.39 7.98 31.05
CA ARG A 82 -5.18 6.75 30.90
C ARG A 82 -5.48 6.40 29.44
N GLY A 83 -4.96 7.17 28.48
CA GLY A 83 -5.16 6.97 27.06
C GLY A 83 -6.51 7.45 26.52
N TRP A 84 -7.21 8.34 27.22
CA TRP A 84 -8.47 8.94 26.77
C TRP A 84 -8.23 10.36 26.23
N ARG A 85 -8.63 10.61 24.97
CA ARG A 85 -8.41 11.87 24.27
C ARG A 85 -9.65 12.39 23.55
N PHE A 86 -10.84 12.18 24.15
CA PHE A 86 -12.07 12.71 23.57
C PHE A 86 -12.08 14.24 23.57
N ASN A 87 -12.39 14.83 22.41
CA ASN A 87 -12.45 16.27 22.25
C ASN A 87 -13.52 16.65 21.22
N PRO A 88 -14.72 17.12 21.64
CA PRO A 88 -15.80 17.47 20.73
C PRO A 88 -15.51 18.69 19.83
N ASN A 89 -14.41 19.43 20.09
CA ASN A 89 -13.96 20.49 19.18
C ASN A 89 -13.24 19.94 17.92
N LYS A 90 -12.97 18.62 17.87
CA LYS A 90 -12.32 17.99 16.70
C LYS A 90 -13.38 17.30 15.85
N LEU A 91 -13.44 17.69 14.56
CA LEU A 91 -14.21 16.97 13.58
C LEU A 91 -13.45 15.71 13.17
N LEU A 92 -14.12 14.56 13.26
CA LEU A 92 -13.53 13.25 13.03
C LEU A 92 -14.08 12.64 11.75
N ILE A 93 -13.18 12.11 10.94
CA ILE A 93 -13.49 11.31 9.75
C ILE A 93 -14.08 9.97 10.20
N ASP A 94 -15.09 9.49 9.51
CA ASP A 94 -15.64 8.14 9.71
C ASP A 94 -14.59 7.09 9.29
N PRO A 95 -14.20 6.16 10.18
CA PRO A 95 -13.28 5.07 9.83
C PRO A 95 -13.75 4.19 8.66
N ASN A 96 -15.06 4.18 8.39
CA ASN A 96 -15.68 3.40 7.33
C ASN A 96 -16.06 4.26 6.11
N ALA A 97 -15.54 5.49 6.00
CA ALA A 97 -15.82 6.34 4.85
C ALA A 97 -15.25 5.75 3.55
N HIS A 98 -16.06 5.80 2.47
CA HIS A 98 -15.65 5.38 1.13
C HIS A 98 -15.17 6.53 0.25
N LEU A 99 -15.36 7.77 0.69
CA LEU A 99 -14.92 8.97 -0.02
C LEU A 99 -14.66 10.09 0.98
N LEU A 100 -13.59 10.85 0.73
CA LEU A 100 -13.30 12.07 1.46
C LEU A 100 -13.36 13.29 0.52
N SER A 101 -13.73 14.45 1.08
CA SER A 101 -13.76 15.73 0.40
C SER A 101 -13.02 16.79 1.21
N GLY A 102 -12.23 17.62 0.54
CA GLY A 102 -11.36 18.60 1.18
C GLY A 102 -9.96 18.04 1.44
N GLU A 103 -9.09 18.91 1.93
CA GLU A 103 -7.68 18.62 2.19
C GLU A 103 -7.35 18.80 3.66
N LEU A 104 -6.38 18.04 4.15
CA LEU A 104 -5.82 18.23 5.48
C LEU A 104 -4.83 19.41 5.46
N LYS A 105 -5.03 20.36 6.40
CA LYS A 105 -4.09 21.47 6.62
C LYS A 105 -3.39 21.28 7.96
N TYR A 106 -2.08 21.30 7.94
CA TYR A 106 -1.27 21.16 9.16
C TYR A 106 -1.22 22.47 9.93
N VAL A 107 -2.18 22.60 10.84
CA VAL A 107 -2.34 23.73 11.76
C VAL A 107 -2.56 23.19 13.17
N PRO A 108 -2.27 23.99 14.22
CA PRO A 108 -2.44 23.54 15.61
C PRO A 108 -3.85 23.04 15.96
N GLU A 109 -4.87 23.51 15.24
CA GLU A 109 -6.29 23.19 15.46
C GLU A 109 -6.63 21.70 15.24
N ILE A 110 -5.84 20.95 14.43
CA ILE A 110 -6.13 19.54 14.15
C ILE A 110 -5.70 18.58 15.27
N TYR A 111 -5.02 19.09 16.28
CA TYR A 111 -4.56 18.30 17.42
C TYR A 111 -5.56 18.39 18.58
N SER A 112 -5.85 17.27 19.24
CA SER A 112 -6.76 17.26 20.41
C SER A 112 -6.12 17.89 21.66
N HIS A 113 -4.79 17.99 21.68
CA HIS A 113 -4.02 18.68 22.73
C HIS A 113 -3.60 20.08 22.26
N GLN A 114 -3.16 20.90 23.22
CA GLN A 114 -2.72 22.26 22.95
C GLN A 114 -1.39 22.26 22.17
N ALA A 115 -1.49 22.23 20.85
CA ALA A 115 -0.36 22.37 19.94
C ALA A 115 -0.07 23.85 19.64
N THR A 116 1.20 24.17 19.37
CA THR A 116 1.70 25.50 19.03
C THR A 116 1.98 25.67 17.54
N ASP A 117 2.14 24.57 16.81
CA ASP A 117 2.45 24.57 15.38
C ASP A 117 1.76 23.39 14.66
N GLY A 118 1.93 23.34 13.33
CA GLY A 118 1.35 22.30 12.48
C GLY A 118 2.01 20.93 12.61
N THR A 119 3.09 20.78 13.39
CA THR A 119 3.75 19.49 13.64
C THR A 119 3.26 18.80 14.93
N GLY A 120 2.41 19.48 15.70
CA GLY A 120 1.87 18.99 16.95
C GLY A 120 2.76 19.24 18.17
N THR A 121 3.78 20.07 18.03
CA THR A 121 4.61 20.52 19.16
C THR A 121 3.71 21.25 20.17
N GLY A 122 3.79 20.88 21.46
CA GLY A 122 2.97 21.54 22.48
C GLY A 122 2.79 20.71 23.74
N ASN A 123 1.77 21.04 24.52
CA ASN A 123 1.47 20.33 25.76
C ASN A 123 0.40 19.26 25.53
N ILE A 124 0.83 18.00 25.42
CA ILE A 124 -0.02 16.85 25.14
C ILE A 124 -1.04 16.53 26.26
N THR A 125 -0.93 17.14 27.44
CA THR A 125 -1.84 16.91 28.58
C THR A 125 -2.99 17.90 28.63
N ILE A 126 -2.86 19.07 27.99
CA ILE A 126 -3.88 20.12 28.00
C ILE A 126 -4.78 19.92 26.74
N LYS A 127 -6.09 19.86 26.96
CA LYS A 127 -7.10 19.78 25.91
C LYS A 127 -7.13 21.07 25.09
N ASP A 128 -7.16 20.96 23.77
CA ASP A 128 -7.29 22.09 22.86
C ASP A 128 -8.77 22.47 22.66
N GLU A 129 -9.07 23.75 22.65
CA GLU A 129 -10.44 24.28 22.55
C GLU A 129 -10.81 24.75 21.13
N ARG A 130 -9.85 24.77 20.19
CA ARG A 130 -10.07 25.27 18.83
C ARG A 130 -10.81 24.25 17.96
N ASP A 131 -11.61 24.74 17.02
CA ASP A 131 -12.33 23.90 16.06
C ASP A 131 -11.43 23.43 14.91
N SER A 132 -11.44 22.14 14.61
CA SER A 132 -10.68 21.56 13.50
C SER A 132 -11.44 21.47 12.18
N ALA A 133 -12.75 21.62 12.17
CA ALA A 133 -13.57 21.37 10.97
C ALA A 133 -13.13 22.12 9.69
N PRO A 134 -12.63 23.37 9.74
CA PRO A 134 -12.14 24.07 8.54
C PRO A 134 -10.83 23.51 7.95
N PHE A 135 -10.16 22.61 8.65
CA PHE A 135 -8.78 22.19 8.37
C PHE A 135 -8.63 20.69 8.10
N VAL A 136 -9.71 19.92 8.20
CA VAL A 136 -9.71 18.47 8.00
C VAL A 136 -10.65 18.08 6.87
N PRO A 137 -10.35 17.00 6.12
CA PRO A 137 -11.28 16.50 5.13
C PRO A 137 -12.56 15.95 5.78
N HIS A 138 -13.68 16.02 5.06
CA HIS A 138 -14.96 15.49 5.49
C HIS A 138 -15.24 14.16 4.81
N SER A 139 -15.88 13.25 5.51
CA SER A 139 -16.45 12.04 4.93
C SER A 139 -17.61 12.41 3.99
N VAL A 140 -17.82 11.61 2.94
CA VAL A 140 -18.93 11.84 1.98
C VAL A 140 -19.77 10.57 1.89
N VAL A 141 -21.08 10.73 1.93
CA VAL A 141 -22.01 9.63 1.66
C VAL A 141 -21.89 9.23 0.19
N THR A 142 -21.61 7.97 -0.09
CA THR A 142 -21.42 7.43 -1.45
C THR A 142 -22.59 6.53 -1.85
N GLU A 143 -22.84 6.38 -3.14
CA GLU A 143 -23.76 5.37 -3.63
C GLU A 143 -23.28 3.96 -3.32
N SER A 144 -24.21 3.05 -3.06
CA SER A 144 -23.91 1.62 -2.96
C SER A 144 -23.91 1.01 -4.36
N VAL A 145 -22.74 0.79 -4.90
CA VAL A 145 -22.55 0.19 -6.22
C VAL A 145 -21.76 -1.10 -6.07
N VAL A 146 -22.18 -2.13 -6.79
CA VAL A 146 -21.44 -3.40 -6.89
C VAL A 146 -20.85 -3.48 -8.29
N SER A 147 -19.58 -3.88 -8.39
CA SER A 147 -18.95 -4.14 -9.67
C SER A 147 -19.59 -5.38 -10.32
N ASP A 148 -20.00 -5.24 -11.57
CA ASP A 148 -20.52 -6.31 -12.43
C ASP A 148 -19.43 -6.86 -13.39
N GLY A 149 -18.19 -6.40 -13.23
CA GLY A 149 -17.05 -6.75 -14.08
C GLY A 149 -16.68 -8.24 -14.04
N VAL A 150 -16.03 -8.68 -15.11
CA VAL A 150 -15.47 -10.05 -15.21
C VAL A 150 -14.41 -10.23 -14.12
N ARG A 151 -14.51 -11.30 -13.35
CA ARG A 151 -13.50 -11.68 -12.36
C ARG A 151 -12.49 -12.61 -13.01
N LEU A 152 -11.23 -12.21 -13.01
CA LEU A 152 -10.12 -13.04 -13.41
C LEU A 152 -9.75 -13.99 -12.26
N ARG A 153 -9.19 -15.15 -12.60
CA ARG A 153 -8.70 -16.16 -11.66
C ARG A 153 -7.42 -16.76 -12.22
N THR A 154 -6.45 -15.91 -12.53
CA THR A 154 -5.16 -16.36 -13.07
C THR A 154 -4.47 -17.27 -12.05
N PRO A 155 -4.15 -18.52 -12.40
CA PRO A 155 -3.45 -19.41 -11.49
C PRO A 155 -2.09 -18.82 -11.08
N TRP A 156 -1.68 -19.00 -9.83
CA TRP A 156 -0.42 -18.50 -9.30
C TRP A 156 0.81 -18.92 -10.13
N SER A 157 0.81 -20.14 -10.68
CA SER A 157 1.91 -20.59 -11.56
C SER A 157 2.02 -19.80 -12.87
N LYS A 158 0.96 -19.10 -13.27
CA LYS A 158 0.93 -18.24 -14.47
C LYS A 158 0.98 -16.75 -14.12
N THR A 159 0.97 -16.41 -12.84
CA THR A 159 0.98 -15.02 -12.39
C THR A 159 2.37 -14.42 -12.55
N VAL A 160 2.41 -13.22 -13.14
CA VAL A 160 3.56 -12.32 -13.20
C VAL A 160 3.07 -10.99 -12.63
N ILE A 161 3.62 -10.59 -11.49
CA ILE A 161 3.24 -9.36 -10.80
C ILE A 161 4.12 -8.22 -11.29
N TYR A 162 3.51 -7.06 -11.54
CA TYR A 162 4.19 -5.81 -11.83
C TYR A 162 3.80 -4.80 -10.75
N GLU A 163 4.72 -4.51 -9.84
CA GLU A 163 4.54 -3.51 -8.79
C GLU A 163 4.69 -2.11 -9.37
N ALA A 164 3.67 -1.28 -9.25
CA ALA A 164 3.67 0.06 -9.84
C ALA A 164 2.95 1.09 -8.96
N HIS A 165 3.41 2.33 -9.07
CA HIS A 165 2.76 3.48 -8.47
C HIS A 165 1.77 4.11 -9.47
N VAL A 166 0.53 4.40 -9.07
CA VAL A 166 -0.52 4.94 -9.96
C VAL A 166 0.01 6.15 -10.75
N ARG A 167 0.62 7.10 -10.06
CA ARG A 167 1.17 8.32 -10.66
C ARG A 167 2.44 8.04 -11.43
N GLY A 168 3.38 7.29 -10.83
CA GLY A 168 4.69 7.02 -11.42
C GLY A 168 4.64 6.23 -12.72
N LEU A 169 3.65 5.36 -12.88
CA LEU A 169 3.51 4.54 -14.08
C LEU A 169 3.26 5.38 -15.34
N THR A 170 2.46 6.45 -15.22
CA THR A 170 1.93 7.13 -16.42
C THR A 170 2.29 8.61 -16.52
N GLN A 171 2.95 9.20 -15.51
CA GLN A 171 3.21 10.64 -15.47
C GLN A 171 3.97 11.17 -16.70
N PHE A 172 4.92 10.40 -17.20
CA PHE A 172 5.73 10.75 -18.37
C PHE A 172 5.29 10.03 -19.65
N ASN A 173 4.09 9.44 -19.67
CA ASN A 173 3.52 8.89 -20.90
C ASN A 173 2.82 9.98 -21.71
N TYR A 174 3.56 10.61 -22.62
CA TYR A 174 3.05 11.72 -23.42
C TYR A 174 2.00 11.34 -24.47
N SER A 175 1.70 10.05 -24.67
CA SER A 175 0.56 9.60 -25.46
C SER A 175 -0.78 9.74 -24.73
N ILE A 176 -0.75 9.98 -23.41
CA ILE A 176 -1.91 10.20 -22.56
C ILE A 176 -2.18 11.69 -22.43
N PRO A 177 -3.44 12.16 -22.50
CA PRO A 177 -3.78 13.56 -22.23
C PRO A 177 -3.22 14.05 -20.90
N GLU A 178 -2.69 15.27 -20.86
CA GLU A 178 -1.97 15.80 -19.69
C GLU A 178 -2.78 15.73 -18.38
N ASN A 179 -4.06 16.04 -18.44
CA ASN A 179 -4.99 16.02 -17.30
C ASN A 179 -5.36 14.61 -16.83
N GLU A 180 -4.99 13.57 -17.58
CA GLU A 180 -5.24 12.17 -17.23
C GLU A 180 -3.97 11.45 -16.77
N ARG A 181 -2.76 11.99 -17.03
CA ARG A 181 -1.49 11.39 -16.61
C ARG A 181 -1.41 11.27 -15.09
N GLY A 182 -0.90 10.16 -14.61
CA GLY A 182 -0.74 9.92 -13.17
C GLY A 182 -2.05 9.66 -12.43
N THR A 183 -3.13 9.32 -13.13
CA THR A 183 -4.45 9.07 -12.54
C THR A 183 -4.91 7.63 -12.73
N TYR A 184 -6.00 7.24 -12.05
CA TYR A 184 -6.63 5.93 -12.24
C TYR A 184 -7.06 5.69 -13.68
N LYS A 185 -7.58 6.73 -14.36
CA LYS A 185 -7.99 6.66 -15.75
C LYS A 185 -6.84 6.29 -16.68
N ALA A 186 -5.65 6.79 -16.38
CA ALA A 186 -4.46 6.51 -17.17
C ALA A 186 -4.03 5.04 -17.12
N LEU A 187 -4.32 4.30 -16.04
CA LEU A 187 -4.01 2.87 -15.92
C LEU A 187 -4.70 2.05 -17.01
N ALA A 188 -5.88 2.47 -17.45
CA ALA A 188 -6.67 1.84 -18.50
C ALA A 188 -6.38 2.39 -19.91
N HIS A 189 -5.43 3.31 -20.06
CA HIS A 189 -5.09 3.87 -21.37
C HIS A 189 -4.53 2.78 -22.31
N PRO A 190 -4.91 2.78 -23.61
CA PRO A 190 -4.47 1.74 -24.55
C PRO A 190 -2.95 1.54 -24.63
N SER A 191 -2.15 2.60 -24.47
CA SER A 191 -0.68 2.48 -24.46
C SER A 191 -0.17 1.70 -23.26
N VAL A 192 -0.78 1.89 -22.08
CA VAL A 192 -0.42 1.17 -20.84
C VAL A 192 -0.83 -0.30 -20.94
N ILE A 193 -2.07 -0.56 -21.36
CA ILE A 193 -2.57 -1.92 -21.58
C ILE A 193 -1.68 -2.68 -22.56
N LYS A 194 -1.36 -2.06 -23.70
CA LYS A 194 -0.47 -2.64 -24.70
C LYS A 194 0.90 -2.99 -24.11
N TYR A 195 1.50 -2.04 -23.37
CA TYR A 195 2.81 -2.24 -22.75
C TYR A 195 2.82 -3.42 -21.77
N LEU A 196 1.88 -3.47 -20.83
CA LEU A 196 1.79 -4.54 -19.84
C LEU A 196 1.54 -5.92 -20.49
N LYS A 197 0.69 -5.97 -21.51
CA LYS A 197 0.41 -7.21 -22.27
C LYS A 197 1.63 -7.69 -23.06
N GLU A 198 2.32 -6.80 -23.75
CA GLU A 198 3.54 -7.13 -24.52
C GLU A 198 4.69 -7.54 -23.60
N LEU A 199 4.78 -6.95 -22.41
CA LEU A 199 5.73 -7.39 -21.39
C LEU A 199 5.39 -8.78 -20.84
N GLY A 200 4.11 -9.15 -20.82
CA GLY A 200 3.66 -10.45 -20.29
C GLY A 200 3.17 -10.40 -18.85
N VAL A 201 2.88 -9.20 -18.34
CA VAL A 201 2.28 -8.99 -17.02
C VAL A 201 0.86 -9.57 -16.98
N THR A 202 0.52 -10.22 -15.87
CA THR A 202 -0.82 -10.78 -15.64
C THR A 202 -1.50 -10.20 -14.40
N ALA A 203 -0.76 -9.50 -13.53
CA ALA A 203 -1.28 -8.83 -12.36
C ALA A 203 -0.54 -7.52 -12.14
N LEU A 204 -1.28 -6.42 -12.07
CA LEU A 204 -0.77 -5.10 -11.70
C LEU A 204 -0.97 -4.92 -10.19
N GLU A 205 0.13 -4.84 -9.44
CA GLU A 205 0.12 -4.52 -8.01
C GLU A 205 0.30 -3.02 -7.86
N LEU A 206 -0.71 -2.34 -7.32
CA LEU A 206 -0.68 -0.90 -7.11
C LEU A 206 -0.19 -0.58 -5.70
N GLN A 207 0.86 0.23 -5.59
CA GLN A 207 1.26 0.87 -4.34
C GLN A 207 0.05 1.58 -3.70
N PRO A 208 0.09 1.95 -2.39
CA PRO A 208 -1.11 2.30 -1.65
C PRO A 208 -1.98 3.36 -2.32
N ILE A 209 -3.26 3.02 -2.45
CA ILE A 209 -4.30 3.92 -2.96
C ILE A 209 -5.37 4.21 -1.90
N HIS A 210 -5.25 3.72 -0.67
CA HIS A 210 -6.03 4.22 0.45
C HIS A 210 -5.87 5.72 0.54
N HIS A 211 -6.91 6.45 0.98
CA HIS A 211 -6.75 7.89 1.16
C HIS A 211 -5.72 8.18 2.25
N PHE A 212 -4.57 8.68 1.84
CA PHE A 212 -3.43 8.99 2.69
C PHE A 212 -3.16 10.49 2.75
N VAL A 213 -2.35 10.90 3.69
CA VAL A 213 -1.87 12.29 3.84
C VAL A 213 -0.37 12.29 4.03
N THR A 214 0.26 13.41 3.72
CA THR A 214 1.68 13.63 4.02
C THR A 214 1.88 13.70 5.54
N GLU A 215 2.98 13.21 6.05
CA GLU A 215 3.36 13.33 7.45
C GLU A 215 3.62 14.81 7.81
N PRO A 216 3.27 15.27 9.04
CA PRO A 216 3.45 16.67 9.44
C PRO A 216 4.89 17.17 9.26
N VAL A 217 5.88 16.32 9.57
CA VAL A 217 7.31 16.66 9.44
C VAL A 217 7.72 16.79 7.98
N ILE A 218 7.21 15.92 7.11
CA ILE A 218 7.49 15.96 5.65
C ILE A 218 6.85 17.20 5.05
N ALA A 219 5.59 17.49 5.39
CA ALA A 219 4.89 18.70 4.94
C ALA A 219 5.62 19.99 5.38
N SER A 220 6.15 20.02 6.62
CA SER A 220 6.91 21.18 7.11
C SER A 220 8.22 21.44 6.37
N ARG A 221 8.73 20.44 5.64
CA ARG A 221 9.92 20.53 4.78
C ARG A 221 9.59 20.90 3.32
N GLY A 222 8.33 21.26 3.02
CA GLY A 222 7.89 21.54 1.65
C GLY A 222 7.89 20.30 0.74
N ARG A 223 7.63 19.13 1.31
CA ARG A 223 7.56 17.85 0.60
C ARG A 223 6.23 17.18 0.83
N GLN A 224 5.90 16.20 -0.01
CA GLN A 224 4.70 15.39 0.14
C GLN A 224 5.05 13.90 0.09
N ASN A 225 4.25 13.11 0.79
CA ASN A 225 4.30 11.66 0.69
C ASN A 225 3.93 11.24 -0.74
N TYR A 226 4.78 10.42 -1.36
CA TYR A 226 4.57 9.90 -2.71
C TYR A 226 4.07 8.45 -2.68
N TRP A 227 4.65 7.61 -1.82
CA TRP A 227 4.30 6.18 -1.81
C TRP A 227 2.89 5.87 -1.31
N GLY A 228 2.37 6.65 -0.35
CA GLY A 228 1.03 6.46 0.17
C GLY A 228 0.92 5.64 1.47
N TYR A 229 2.03 5.26 2.09
CA TYR A 229 2.01 4.48 3.34
C TYR A 229 1.73 5.34 4.59
N ASN A 230 0.71 6.20 4.52
CA ASN A 230 0.26 7.02 5.65
C ASN A 230 -1.27 7.27 5.59
N PRO A 231 -2.10 6.21 5.72
CA PRO A 231 -3.54 6.27 5.45
C PRO A 231 -4.33 6.92 6.58
N ILE A 232 -5.44 7.59 6.21
CA ILE A 232 -6.46 8.11 7.14
C ILE A 232 -7.84 7.50 6.91
N ALA A 233 -8.09 6.88 5.75
CA ALA A 233 -9.34 6.19 5.44
C ALA A 233 -9.06 4.95 4.61
N PHE A 234 -9.36 3.77 5.18
CA PHE A 234 -9.00 2.48 4.61
C PHE A 234 -9.87 2.03 3.44
N SER A 235 -11.08 2.59 3.31
CA SER A 235 -12.03 2.23 2.26
C SER A 235 -12.26 3.34 1.22
N ALA A 236 -11.46 4.41 1.27
CA ALA A 236 -11.58 5.52 0.35
C ALA A 236 -10.38 5.55 -0.62
N PRO A 237 -10.60 5.56 -1.94
CA PRO A 237 -9.51 5.76 -2.90
C PRO A 237 -8.92 7.17 -2.78
N HIS A 238 -7.60 7.27 -2.92
CA HIS A 238 -6.89 8.54 -2.82
C HIS A 238 -7.32 9.49 -3.94
N ARG A 239 -7.93 10.61 -3.55
CA ARG A 239 -8.57 11.54 -4.49
C ARG A 239 -7.58 12.16 -5.50
N ALA A 240 -6.36 12.44 -5.08
CA ALA A 240 -5.36 13.06 -5.95
C ALA A 240 -4.92 12.16 -7.13
N TYR A 241 -5.32 10.89 -7.14
CA TYR A 241 -5.10 9.99 -8.27
C TYR A 241 -6.30 9.91 -9.21
N ALA A 242 -7.31 10.73 -9.05
CA ALA A 242 -8.45 10.79 -9.96
C ALA A 242 -8.35 12.01 -10.91
N ALA A 243 -8.65 11.80 -12.19
CA ALA A 243 -8.81 12.85 -13.17
C ALA A 243 -10.16 13.56 -13.03
N THR A 244 -11.13 12.92 -12.37
CA THR A 244 -12.51 13.39 -12.21
C THR A 244 -12.88 13.59 -10.73
N GLU A 245 -14.08 14.15 -10.48
CA GLU A 245 -14.60 14.32 -9.12
C GLU A 245 -15.06 12.98 -8.49
N ASN A 246 -15.10 11.88 -9.25
CA ASN A 246 -15.55 10.57 -8.78
C ASN A 246 -14.44 9.50 -8.88
N PRO A 247 -13.52 9.45 -7.90
CA PRO A 247 -12.42 8.49 -7.90
C PRO A 247 -12.89 7.03 -7.84
N ILE A 248 -14.04 6.74 -7.23
CA ILE A 248 -14.58 5.38 -7.10
C ILE A 248 -14.97 4.85 -8.50
N THR A 249 -15.72 5.62 -9.26
CA THR A 249 -16.12 5.22 -10.61
C THR A 249 -14.90 5.11 -11.53
N GLU A 250 -14.00 6.09 -11.48
CA GLU A 250 -12.82 6.12 -12.34
C GLU A 250 -11.91 4.89 -12.09
N LEU A 251 -11.67 4.55 -10.83
CA LEU A 251 -10.87 3.38 -10.47
C LEU A 251 -11.56 2.07 -10.87
N ARG A 252 -12.87 1.94 -10.60
CA ARG A 252 -13.66 0.75 -11.00
C ARG A 252 -13.61 0.53 -12.50
N ASP A 253 -13.80 1.59 -13.29
CA ASP A 253 -13.80 1.51 -14.74
C ASP A 253 -12.40 1.15 -15.28
N ALA A 254 -11.33 1.65 -14.63
CA ALA A 254 -9.96 1.26 -14.93
C ALA A 254 -9.71 -0.24 -14.64
N VAL A 255 -10.16 -0.74 -13.48
CA VAL A 255 -10.05 -2.16 -13.12
C VAL A 255 -10.82 -3.04 -14.11
N SER A 256 -12.05 -2.65 -14.47
CA SER A 256 -12.85 -3.37 -15.48
C SER A 256 -12.11 -3.47 -16.83
N THR A 257 -11.51 -2.37 -17.29
CA THR A 257 -10.75 -2.35 -18.55
C THR A 257 -9.49 -3.22 -18.48
N LEU A 258 -8.79 -3.24 -17.35
CA LEU A 258 -7.65 -4.14 -17.11
C LEU A 258 -8.09 -5.60 -17.18
N HIS A 259 -9.22 -5.94 -16.55
CA HIS A 259 -9.80 -7.30 -16.59
C HIS A 259 -10.17 -7.74 -18.02
N GLU A 260 -10.80 -6.88 -18.80
CA GLU A 260 -11.11 -7.17 -20.23
C GLU A 260 -9.85 -7.51 -21.03
N ASN A 261 -8.71 -7.03 -20.57
CA ASN A 261 -7.41 -7.29 -21.16
C ASN A 261 -6.61 -8.40 -20.49
N GLY A 262 -7.19 -9.11 -19.52
CA GLY A 262 -6.59 -10.26 -18.85
C GLY A 262 -5.57 -9.90 -17.77
N ILE A 263 -5.62 -8.69 -17.24
CA ILE A 263 -4.72 -8.19 -16.20
C ILE A 263 -5.50 -8.06 -14.88
N GLU A 264 -5.11 -8.82 -13.87
CA GLU A 264 -5.62 -8.71 -12.50
C GLU A 264 -5.09 -7.44 -11.81
N VAL A 265 -5.81 -6.95 -10.80
CA VAL A 265 -5.38 -5.81 -9.98
C VAL A 265 -5.24 -6.25 -8.54
N ILE A 266 -4.05 -6.04 -7.97
CA ILE A 266 -3.73 -6.27 -6.57
C ILE A 266 -3.50 -4.90 -5.92
N LEU A 267 -4.05 -4.67 -4.73
CA LEU A 267 -3.81 -3.45 -3.98
C LEU A 267 -2.81 -3.71 -2.86
N ASP A 268 -1.82 -2.85 -2.76
CA ASP A 268 -1.01 -2.74 -1.55
C ASP A 268 -1.82 -2.00 -0.47
N VAL A 269 -2.10 -2.69 0.64
CA VAL A 269 -3.02 -2.20 1.68
C VAL A 269 -2.31 -1.98 3.00
N VAL A 270 -2.47 -0.79 3.54
CA VAL A 270 -1.86 -0.35 4.79
C VAL A 270 -2.91 -0.32 5.89
N TYR A 271 -3.08 -1.43 6.61
CA TYR A 271 -4.00 -1.51 7.75
C TYR A 271 -3.28 -1.52 9.10
N ASN A 272 -1.96 -1.62 9.08
CA ASN A 272 -1.16 -1.80 10.29
C ASN A 272 -1.02 -0.51 11.12
N HIS A 273 -1.12 0.67 10.52
CA HIS A 273 -1.05 1.97 11.19
C HIS A 273 -1.93 3.02 10.51
N THR A 274 -1.96 4.22 11.07
CA THR A 274 -2.68 5.38 10.52
C THR A 274 -1.83 6.64 10.57
N ALA A 275 -2.19 7.63 9.76
CA ALA A 275 -1.58 8.95 9.72
C ALA A 275 -1.74 9.77 11.02
N GLU A 276 -2.44 9.25 12.02
CA GLU A 276 -2.52 9.93 13.34
C GLU A 276 -1.20 9.85 14.12
N GLY A 277 -0.22 9.03 13.68
CA GLY A 277 1.13 8.96 14.25
C GLY A 277 1.16 8.63 15.75
N GLY A 278 2.23 9.03 16.45
CA GLY A 278 2.44 8.81 17.87
C GLY A 278 1.53 9.66 18.78
N VAL A 279 1.85 9.68 20.06
CA VAL A 279 1.05 10.34 21.12
C VAL A 279 0.76 11.83 20.84
N GLY A 280 1.72 12.53 20.24
CA GLY A 280 1.62 13.95 19.85
C GLY A 280 1.03 14.18 18.45
N GLY A 281 0.58 13.15 17.76
CA GLY A 281 0.06 13.28 16.41
C GLY A 281 -1.35 13.90 16.32
N PRO A 282 -1.83 14.20 15.10
CA PRO A 282 -3.13 14.83 14.88
C PRO A 282 -4.28 13.91 15.31
N THR A 283 -5.45 14.51 15.53
CA THR A 283 -6.69 13.80 15.87
C THR A 283 -7.66 13.96 14.72
N LEU A 284 -7.70 12.94 13.86
CA LEU A 284 -8.41 12.99 12.59
C LEU A 284 -9.59 12.03 12.52
N SER A 285 -9.51 10.88 13.20
CA SER A 285 -10.49 9.79 13.14
C SER A 285 -10.39 8.91 14.40
N PHE A 286 -9.70 7.78 14.30
CA PHE A 286 -9.61 6.67 15.25
C PHE A 286 -9.29 7.10 16.68
N ARG A 287 -8.29 7.99 16.83
CA ARG A 287 -7.84 8.51 18.12
C ARG A 287 -8.95 9.26 18.85
N GLY A 288 -9.68 10.10 18.16
CA GLY A 288 -10.76 10.90 18.72
C GLY A 288 -12.03 10.09 18.97
N ILE A 289 -12.23 8.96 18.26
CA ILE A 289 -13.42 8.13 18.35
C ILE A 289 -13.31 7.11 19.47
N ASN A 290 -12.24 6.31 19.49
CA ASN A 290 -12.03 5.26 20.48
C ASN A 290 -10.57 4.79 20.48
N SER A 291 -9.66 5.67 20.89
CA SER A 291 -8.23 5.44 20.83
C SER A 291 -7.77 4.10 21.41
N LYS A 292 -8.38 3.65 22.53
CA LYS A 292 -8.01 2.39 23.19
C LYS A 292 -8.57 1.15 22.50
N GLY A 293 -9.56 1.32 21.66
CA GLY A 293 -10.14 0.21 20.90
C GLY A 293 -9.49 -0.02 19.55
N TYR A 294 -8.96 1.05 18.95
CA TYR A 294 -8.33 0.98 17.64
C TYR A 294 -6.83 0.70 17.69
N TYR A 295 -6.12 1.22 18.71
CA TYR A 295 -4.66 1.15 18.76
C TYR A 295 -4.13 0.22 19.84
N ARG A 296 -3.09 -0.52 19.52
CA ARG A 296 -2.30 -1.30 20.46
C ARG A 296 -1.58 -0.36 21.43
N ARG A 297 -1.52 -0.77 22.70
CA ARG A 297 -0.89 0.02 23.78
C ARG A 297 -0.08 -0.87 24.71
N ILE A 298 1.00 -0.29 25.19
CA ILE A 298 1.79 -0.87 26.28
C ILE A 298 1.11 -0.50 27.61
N THR A 299 0.88 0.79 27.84
CA THR A 299 0.19 1.31 29.03
C THR A 299 -0.28 2.74 28.78
N GLY A 300 -1.38 3.14 29.41
CA GLY A 300 -1.89 4.51 29.33
C GLY A 300 -1.99 5.03 27.90
N ASP A 301 -1.22 6.08 27.58
CA ASP A 301 -1.15 6.70 26.27
C ASP A 301 0.05 6.23 25.43
N ILE A 302 0.86 5.31 25.94
CA ILE A 302 2.03 4.79 25.23
C ILE A 302 1.57 3.73 24.24
N TYR A 303 1.75 3.99 22.96
CA TYR A 303 1.45 3.03 21.89
C TYR A 303 2.48 1.90 21.85
N ASP A 304 2.02 0.69 21.53
CA ASP A 304 2.88 -0.43 21.17
C ASP A 304 3.16 -0.33 19.65
N ASP A 305 4.19 0.43 19.33
CA ASP A 305 4.55 0.72 17.93
C ASP A 305 5.49 -0.35 17.38
N VAL A 306 4.93 -1.28 16.63
CA VAL A 306 5.69 -2.29 15.87
C VAL A 306 5.82 -1.94 14.40
N THR A 307 5.32 -0.77 13.98
CA THR A 307 5.30 -0.32 12.59
C THR A 307 6.41 0.69 12.29
N GLY A 308 6.92 1.38 13.31
CA GLY A 308 7.84 2.50 13.14
C GLY A 308 7.17 3.83 12.75
N CYS A 309 5.82 3.83 12.63
CA CYS A 309 5.03 5.00 12.21
C CYS A 309 4.33 5.72 13.38
N GLY A 310 4.66 5.34 14.62
CA GLY A 310 4.16 5.96 15.84
C GLY A 310 2.91 5.32 16.43
N ASN A 311 2.22 4.44 15.69
CA ASN A 311 1.08 3.67 16.18
C ASN A 311 0.95 2.33 15.47
N THR A 312 0.25 1.39 16.11
CA THR A 312 -0.14 0.11 15.51
C THR A 312 -1.62 -0.12 15.74
N ILE A 313 -2.35 -0.47 14.70
CA ILE A 313 -3.77 -0.85 14.78
C ILE A 313 -3.90 -2.20 15.52
N ASP A 314 -4.87 -2.31 16.43
CA ASP A 314 -5.12 -3.53 17.19
C ASP A 314 -5.99 -4.53 16.41
N ALA A 315 -5.37 -5.31 15.54
CA ALA A 315 -6.01 -6.34 14.75
C ALA A 315 -6.53 -7.56 15.58
N ALA A 316 -6.39 -7.53 16.91
CA ALA A 316 -7.04 -8.49 17.80
C ALA A 316 -8.43 -8.00 18.26
N SER A 317 -8.75 -6.72 18.11
CA SER A 317 -10.06 -6.14 18.43
C SER A 317 -11.13 -6.59 17.44
N PRO A 318 -12.26 -7.17 17.88
CA PRO A 318 -13.30 -7.65 16.96
C PRO A 318 -13.87 -6.57 16.03
N PHE A 319 -14.00 -5.33 16.50
CA PHE A 319 -14.48 -4.22 15.68
C PHE A 319 -13.44 -3.76 14.65
N VAL A 320 -12.17 -3.85 14.97
CA VAL A 320 -11.07 -3.58 14.03
C VAL A 320 -11.00 -4.68 12.97
N VAL A 321 -11.08 -5.96 13.39
CA VAL A 321 -11.15 -7.09 12.46
C VAL A 321 -12.32 -6.90 11.49
N ARG A 322 -13.49 -6.55 12.00
CA ARG A 322 -14.67 -6.28 11.19
C ARG A 322 -14.44 -5.12 10.22
N MET A 323 -13.94 -3.99 10.70
CA MET A 323 -13.65 -2.81 9.87
C MET A 323 -12.71 -3.15 8.71
N ILE A 324 -11.64 -3.90 8.98
CA ILE A 324 -10.68 -4.31 7.95
C ILE A 324 -11.34 -5.28 6.96
N THR A 325 -12.09 -6.28 7.43
CA THR A 325 -12.76 -7.24 6.53
C THR A 325 -13.87 -6.58 5.71
N ASP A 326 -14.62 -5.64 6.27
CA ASP A 326 -15.64 -4.89 5.54
C ASP A 326 -14.97 -3.97 4.48
N SER A 327 -13.83 -3.35 4.79
CA SER A 327 -13.01 -2.60 3.84
C SER A 327 -12.52 -3.47 2.69
N LEU A 328 -11.91 -4.62 3.00
CA LEU A 328 -11.42 -5.56 1.97
C LEU A 328 -12.54 -6.06 1.06
N ARG A 329 -13.73 -6.38 1.63
CA ARG A 329 -14.89 -6.73 0.83
C ARG A 329 -15.34 -5.59 -0.07
N TRP A 330 -15.37 -4.36 0.44
CA TRP A 330 -15.73 -3.20 -0.35
C TRP A 330 -14.82 -3.03 -1.58
N TRP A 331 -13.50 -3.15 -1.39
CA TRP A 331 -12.55 -3.13 -2.51
C TRP A 331 -12.81 -4.24 -3.53
N CYS A 332 -13.18 -5.44 -3.06
CA CYS A 332 -13.51 -6.57 -3.94
C CYS A 332 -14.85 -6.40 -4.67
N GLU A 333 -15.88 -5.91 -3.99
CA GLU A 333 -17.26 -5.92 -4.47
C GLU A 333 -17.61 -4.64 -5.22
N THR A 334 -17.07 -3.49 -4.80
CA THR A 334 -17.35 -2.20 -5.42
C THR A 334 -16.35 -1.86 -6.53
N ILE A 335 -15.06 -2.05 -6.28
CA ILE A 335 -13.99 -1.74 -7.24
C ILE A 335 -13.69 -2.94 -8.13
N GLY A 336 -13.76 -4.15 -7.61
CA GLY A 336 -13.53 -5.37 -8.38
C GLY A 336 -12.10 -5.92 -8.28
N VAL A 337 -11.29 -5.52 -7.28
CA VAL A 337 -9.89 -5.97 -7.17
C VAL A 337 -9.75 -7.46 -6.92
N ASP A 338 -8.66 -8.06 -7.39
CA ASP A 338 -8.41 -9.50 -7.39
C ASP A 338 -7.55 -9.95 -6.22
N GLY A 339 -6.90 -9.03 -5.53
CA GLY A 339 -6.02 -9.40 -4.42
C GLY A 339 -5.49 -8.22 -3.63
N PHE A 340 -4.72 -8.56 -2.61
CA PHE A 340 -4.12 -7.60 -1.68
C PHE A 340 -2.71 -8.03 -1.30
N ARG A 341 -1.78 -7.08 -1.28
CA ARG A 341 -0.50 -7.18 -0.57
C ARG A 341 -0.64 -6.40 0.73
N PHE A 342 -0.41 -7.04 1.85
CA PHE A 342 -0.54 -6.44 3.17
C PHE A 342 0.82 -5.91 3.64
N ASP A 343 0.91 -4.60 3.75
CA ASP A 343 2.05 -3.91 4.33
C ASP A 343 2.25 -4.33 5.78
N LEU A 344 3.50 -4.63 6.17
CA LEU A 344 3.86 -5.11 7.51
C LEU A 344 2.84 -6.12 8.07
N ALA A 345 2.53 -7.16 7.29
CA ALA A 345 1.48 -8.13 7.66
C ALA A 345 1.72 -8.79 9.02
N SER A 346 2.97 -8.89 9.47
CA SER A 346 3.35 -9.38 10.79
C SER A 346 2.78 -8.54 11.93
N ALA A 347 2.68 -7.21 11.74
CA ALA A 347 2.07 -6.33 12.74
C ALA A 347 0.58 -6.63 12.94
N LEU A 348 -0.12 -7.00 11.86
CA LEU A 348 -1.54 -7.39 11.86
C LEU A 348 -1.77 -8.84 12.36
N ALA A 349 -0.75 -9.68 12.28
CA ALA A 349 -0.81 -11.08 12.71
C ALA A 349 -0.44 -11.29 14.18
N ARG A 350 -0.34 -10.23 14.99
CA ARG A 350 0.11 -10.35 16.38
C ARG A 350 -1.02 -10.76 17.31
N ARG A 351 -0.70 -11.74 18.19
CA ARG A 351 -1.54 -12.19 19.28
C ARG A 351 -0.73 -12.16 20.58
N ARG A 352 -1.18 -11.40 21.58
CA ARG A 352 -0.46 -11.24 22.86
C ARG A 352 1.01 -10.82 22.71
N GLY A 353 1.31 -10.00 21.72
CA GLY A 353 2.67 -9.53 21.42
C GLY A 353 3.44 -10.40 20.43
N GLU A 354 3.13 -11.68 20.29
CA GLU A 354 3.81 -12.60 19.38
C GLU A 354 3.13 -12.64 18.00
N ILE A 355 3.92 -12.91 16.96
CA ILE A 355 3.39 -13.12 15.60
C ILE A 355 2.73 -14.51 15.55
N ASP A 356 1.47 -14.55 15.13
CA ASP A 356 0.67 -15.77 15.05
C ASP A 356 -0.11 -15.81 13.73
N GLY A 357 0.29 -16.68 12.81
CA GLY A 357 -0.35 -16.86 11.49
C GLY A 357 -1.83 -17.32 11.56
N ILE A 358 -2.32 -17.63 12.75
CA ILE A 358 -3.74 -17.92 13.01
C ILE A 358 -4.38 -16.87 13.93
N SER A 359 -3.87 -15.63 13.90
CA SER A 359 -4.48 -14.50 14.61
C SER A 359 -5.91 -14.22 14.11
N ALA A 360 -6.68 -13.45 14.90
CA ALA A 360 -8.09 -13.19 14.61
C ALA A 360 -8.33 -12.63 13.19
N LEU A 361 -7.55 -11.65 12.77
CA LEU A 361 -7.68 -11.06 11.44
C LEU A 361 -7.32 -12.05 10.34
N ILE A 362 -6.19 -12.75 10.45
CA ILE A 362 -5.74 -13.71 9.45
C ILE A 362 -6.78 -14.83 9.26
N VAL A 363 -7.30 -15.39 10.34
CA VAL A 363 -8.37 -16.41 10.29
C VAL A 363 -9.65 -15.84 9.68
N SER A 364 -10.03 -14.61 10.02
CA SER A 364 -11.24 -13.98 9.47
C SER A 364 -11.13 -13.80 7.95
N ILE A 365 -9.97 -13.37 7.45
CA ILE A 365 -9.74 -13.19 6.00
C ILE A 365 -9.83 -14.54 5.27
N VAL A 366 -9.16 -15.59 5.74
CA VAL A 366 -9.15 -16.89 5.04
C VAL A 366 -10.46 -17.65 5.17
N SER A 367 -11.29 -17.31 6.16
CA SER A 367 -12.62 -17.91 6.37
C SER A 367 -13.73 -17.17 5.61
N ASP A 368 -13.46 -15.93 5.19
CA ASP A 368 -14.43 -15.10 4.49
C ASP A 368 -14.70 -15.64 3.07
N PRO A 369 -15.96 -15.84 2.66
CA PRO A 369 -16.30 -16.42 1.35
C PRO A 369 -15.87 -15.56 0.15
N VAL A 370 -15.72 -14.24 0.31
CA VAL A 370 -15.25 -13.31 -0.72
C VAL A 370 -13.73 -13.27 -0.73
N LEU A 371 -13.12 -13.10 0.45
CA LEU A 371 -11.69 -12.81 0.58
C LEU A 371 -10.80 -14.05 0.37
N ARG A 372 -11.23 -15.23 0.80
CA ARG A 372 -10.47 -16.49 0.63
C ARG A 372 -10.19 -16.85 -0.83
N GLU A 373 -10.95 -16.27 -1.77
CA GLU A 373 -10.79 -16.50 -3.21
C GLU A 373 -9.89 -15.46 -3.88
N ARG A 374 -9.35 -14.52 -3.10
CA ARG A 374 -8.47 -13.45 -3.59
C ARG A 374 -7.01 -13.83 -3.49
N LYS A 375 -6.19 -13.14 -4.25
CA LYS A 375 -4.74 -13.21 -4.08
C LYS A 375 -4.37 -12.50 -2.78
N LEU A 376 -3.83 -13.24 -1.81
CA LEU A 376 -3.42 -12.72 -0.51
C LEU A 376 -1.90 -12.82 -0.42
N ILE A 377 -1.24 -11.67 -0.27
CA ILE A 377 0.22 -11.56 -0.20
C ILE A 377 0.58 -10.86 1.11
N ALA A 378 1.46 -11.46 1.89
CA ALA A 378 1.98 -10.87 3.11
C ALA A 378 3.38 -10.31 2.87
N GLU A 379 3.63 -9.12 3.40
CA GLU A 379 4.96 -8.70 3.77
C GLU A 379 5.26 -9.30 5.16
N PRO A 380 6.13 -10.32 5.27
CA PRO A 380 6.20 -11.16 6.46
C PRO A 380 7.18 -10.65 7.52
N TRP A 381 7.28 -9.34 7.71
CA TRP A 381 8.08 -8.69 8.75
C TRP A 381 7.43 -7.41 9.26
N ASP A 382 7.95 -6.90 10.36
CA ASP A 382 7.74 -5.57 10.92
C ASP A 382 9.02 -5.13 11.65
N VAL A 383 9.05 -3.95 12.28
CA VAL A 383 10.27 -3.45 12.92
C VAL A 383 10.72 -4.26 14.14
N GLN A 384 9.89 -5.17 14.65
CA GLN A 384 10.18 -5.99 15.83
C GLN A 384 10.12 -7.50 15.57
N GLY A 385 9.77 -7.92 14.33
CA GLY A 385 9.59 -9.34 14.07
C GLY A 385 9.74 -9.76 12.62
N TYR A 386 10.06 -11.04 12.43
CA TYR A 386 10.25 -11.68 11.13
C TYR A 386 9.46 -12.98 11.09
N ALA A 387 8.63 -13.18 10.07
CA ALA A 387 7.64 -14.24 9.99
C ALA A 387 7.56 -14.93 8.62
N LEU A 388 8.64 -14.87 7.81
CA LEU A 388 8.65 -15.55 6.52
C LEU A 388 8.42 -17.06 6.71
N GLY A 389 7.45 -17.60 5.99
CA GLY A 389 7.01 -19.00 6.12
C GLY A 389 5.90 -19.24 7.13
N ALA A 390 5.48 -18.23 7.93
CA ALA A 390 4.53 -18.41 9.03
C ALA A 390 3.05 -18.20 8.64
N PHE A 391 2.76 -17.59 7.50
CA PHE A 391 1.39 -17.34 7.08
C PHE A 391 0.71 -18.62 6.56
N PRO A 392 -0.59 -18.84 6.86
CA PRO A 392 -1.29 -20.05 6.45
C PRO A 392 -1.66 -20.03 4.96
N TYR A 393 -2.01 -21.20 4.40
CA TYR A 393 -2.69 -21.24 3.10
C TYR A 393 -4.04 -20.48 3.20
N PRO A 394 -4.44 -19.65 2.19
CA PRO A 394 -3.86 -19.51 0.85
C PRO A 394 -2.85 -18.36 0.67
N TRP A 395 -2.32 -17.76 1.73
CA TRP A 395 -1.38 -16.64 1.66
C TRP A 395 -0.12 -16.97 0.86
N ARG A 396 0.41 -15.96 0.19
CA ARG A 396 1.74 -15.92 -0.40
C ARG A 396 2.57 -14.90 0.37
N GLU A 397 3.89 -14.97 0.25
CA GLU A 397 4.77 -14.10 1.03
C GLU A 397 5.87 -13.53 0.17
N TRP A 398 6.14 -12.24 0.33
CA TRP A 398 7.35 -11.64 -0.21
C TRP A 398 8.56 -12.35 0.36
N ASN A 399 9.46 -12.85 -0.52
CA ASN A 399 10.60 -13.65 -0.13
C ASN A 399 11.89 -12.84 -0.21
N ASP A 400 12.25 -12.17 0.88
CA ASP A 400 13.49 -11.41 1.00
C ASP A 400 14.74 -12.31 0.97
N GLN A 401 14.63 -13.56 1.40
CA GLN A 401 15.75 -14.52 1.27
C GLN A 401 16.04 -14.86 -0.19
N PHE A 402 15.02 -14.92 -1.07
CA PHE A 402 15.25 -15.03 -2.50
C PHE A 402 16.01 -13.81 -3.02
N ARG A 403 15.51 -12.62 -2.71
CA ARG A 403 16.13 -11.34 -3.09
C ARG A 403 17.60 -11.29 -2.70
N ASP A 404 17.86 -11.53 -1.43
CA ASP A 404 19.21 -11.36 -0.86
C ASP A 404 20.20 -12.39 -1.39
N VAL A 405 19.79 -13.65 -1.55
CA VAL A 405 20.65 -14.71 -2.08
C VAL A 405 20.97 -14.46 -3.56
N VAL A 406 19.99 -14.09 -4.37
CA VAL A 406 20.20 -13.83 -5.81
C VAL A 406 21.10 -12.60 -6.01
N ARG A 407 20.88 -11.52 -5.26
CA ARG A 407 21.76 -10.33 -5.29
C ARG A 407 23.20 -10.70 -4.90
N LYS A 408 23.41 -11.39 -3.78
CA LYS A 408 24.74 -11.82 -3.32
C LYS A 408 25.42 -12.74 -4.32
N PHE A 409 24.70 -13.65 -4.93
CA PHE A 409 25.27 -14.59 -5.90
C PHE A 409 25.87 -13.86 -7.11
N TRP A 410 25.15 -12.93 -7.70
CA TRP A 410 25.60 -12.21 -8.89
C TRP A 410 26.57 -11.06 -8.59
N LEU A 411 26.39 -10.38 -7.44
CA LEU A 411 27.15 -9.17 -7.11
C LEU A 411 28.28 -9.42 -6.11
N HIS A 412 28.22 -10.53 -5.33
CA HIS A 412 29.19 -10.88 -4.30
C HIS A 412 29.56 -12.38 -4.32
N GLY A 413 29.60 -13.03 -5.46
CA GLY A 413 29.65 -14.47 -5.70
C GLY A 413 30.52 -15.34 -4.79
N TYR A 414 31.61 -14.81 -4.24
CA TYR A 414 32.52 -15.50 -3.33
C TYR A 414 31.93 -15.76 -1.92
N THR A 415 30.78 -15.20 -1.58
CA THR A 415 30.19 -15.29 -0.23
C THR A 415 29.13 -16.39 -0.09
N LEU A 416 28.72 -17.02 -1.18
CA LEU A 416 27.62 -17.98 -1.22
C LEU A 416 28.07 -19.36 -1.75
N LYS A 417 27.41 -20.40 -1.23
CA LYS A 417 27.53 -21.75 -1.80
C LYS A 417 26.55 -21.90 -2.97
N PRO A 418 26.89 -22.65 -4.05
CA PRO A 418 25.96 -22.91 -5.14
C PRO A 418 24.61 -23.50 -4.67
N GLY A 419 24.62 -24.27 -3.59
CA GLY A 419 23.40 -24.83 -2.99
C GLY A 419 22.43 -23.78 -2.45
N ASP A 420 22.91 -22.62 -1.99
CA ASP A 420 22.05 -21.54 -1.51
C ASP A 420 21.23 -20.97 -2.68
N MET A 421 21.89 -20.73 -3.82
CA MET A 421 21.23 -20.29 -5.05
C MET A 421 20.27 -21.35 -5.58
N ALA A 422 20.67 -22.62 -5.59
CA ALA A 422 19.81 -23.74 -6.01
C ALA A 422 18.52 -23.78 -5.20
N THR A 423 18.62 -23.65 -3.89
CA THR A 423 17.44 -23.66 -3.01
C THR A 423 16.46 -22.55 -3.36
N ARG A 424 16.96 -21.33 -3.64
CA ARG A 424 16.09 -20.19 -4.03
C ARG A 424 15.47 -20.40 -5.40
N ILE A 425 16.24 -20.78 -6.41
CA ILE A 425 15.75 -21.05 -7.76
C ILE A 425 14.69 -22.15 -7.77
N SER A 426 14.88 -23.19 -6.93
CA SER A 426 13.96 -24.32 -6.82
C SER A 426 12.64 -24.01 -6.12
N GLY A 427 12.43 -22.78 -5.64
CA GLY A 427 11.18 -22.35 -5.00
C GLY A 427 11.21 -22.27 -3.48
N SER A 428 12.41 -22.23 -2.88
CA SER A 428 12.59 -22.04 -1.42
C SER A 428 11.89 -23.13 -0.59
N HIS A 429 12.17 -24.40 -0.91
CA HIS A 429 11.57 -25.56 -0.26
C HIS A 429 11.77 -25.59 1.28
N ASP A 430 12.91 -25.10 1.76
CA ASP A 430 13.22 -24.95 3.18
C ASP A 430 12.25 -24.04 3.96
N ILE A 431 11.58 -23.12 3.25
CA ILE A 431 10.60 -22.18 3.82
C ILE A 431 9.16 -22.64 3.54
N PHE A 432 8.88 -23.05 2.30
CA PHE A 432 7.51 -23.25 1.81
C PHE A 432 7.13 -24.71 1.58
N TYR A 433 7.82 -25.66 2.20
CA TYR A 433 7.66 -27.11 2.00
C TYR A 433 6.19 -27.56 1.89
N TYR A 434 5.37 -27.17 2.88
CA TYR A 434 3.96 -27.61 2.93
C TYR A 434 3.00 -26.86 2.01
N ARG A 435 3.42 -25.72 1.45
CA ARG A 435 2.55 -24.82 0.67
C ARG A 435 2.90 -24.76 -0.81
N GLY A 436 4.04 -25.30 -1.19
CA GLY A 436 4.54 -25.34 -2.57
C GLY A 436 5.26 -24.06 -3.01
N PRO A 437 5.99 -24.10 -4.15
CA PRO A 437 6.87 -23.02 -4.58
C PRO A 437 6.13 -21.71 -4.89
N ASN A 438 4.88 -21.78 -5.32
CA ASN A 438 4.08 -20.58 -5.60
C ASN A 438 3.64 -19.81 -4.33
N SER A 439 4.05 -20.26 -3.14
CA SER A 439 3.92 -19.49 -1.90
C SER A 439 4.97 -18.38 -1.80
N SER A 440 6.04 -18.50 -2.56
CA SER A 440 7.10 -17.51 -2.69
C SER A 440 6.75 -16.46 -3.74
N ILE A 441 6.60 -15.20 -3.35
CA ILE A 441 6.66 -14.07 -4.26
C ILE A 441 8.13 -13.68 -4.35
N ASN A 442 8.74 -14.00 -5.48
CA ASN A 442 10.14 -13.72 -5.75
C ASN A 442 10.28 -12.29 -6.29
N PHE A 443 11.20 -11.53 -5.75
CA PHE A 443 11.51 -10.18 -6.24
C PHE A 443 13.01 -9.90 -6.10
N LEU A 444 13.50 -8.93 -6.87
CA LEU A 444 14.86 -8.41 -6.76
C LEU A 444 14.87 -7.00 -6.19
N SER A 445 13.84 -6.22 -6.52
CA SER A 445 13.63 -4.85 -6.13
C SER A 445 12.16 -4.66 -5.79
N ALA A 446 11.87 -3.71 -4.92
CA ALA A 446 10.54 -3.22 -4.59
C ALA A 446 10.61 -1.69 -4.46
N HIS A 447 9.50 -1.04 -4.18
CA HIS A 447 9.46 0.41 -3.97
C HIS A 447 10.48 0.89 -2.93
N ASP A 448 10.70 0.10 -1.88
CA ASP A 448 11.65 0.34 -0.77
C ASP A 448 12.98 -0.39 -1.00
N GLY A 449 13.88 0.24 -1.68
CA GLY A 449 15.19 -0.34 -2.00
C GLY A 449 15.76 0.22 -3.29
N PHE A 450 16.94 -0.26 -3.66
CA PHE A 450 17.52 0.05 -4.95
C PHE A 450 16.71 -0.57 -6.09
N THR A 451 16.55 0.17 -7.19
CA THR A 451 16.11 -0.39 -8.46
C THR A 451 17.13 -1.40 -8.98
N LEU A 452 16.74 -2.24 -9.95
CA LEU A 452 17.65 -3.19 -10.57
C LEU A 452 18.90 -2.50 -11.17
N ALA A 453 18.75 -1.32 -11.75
CA ALA A 453 19.86 -0.54 -12.26
C ALA A 453 20.78 -0.06 -11.13
N ASP A 454 20.21 0.50 -10.07
CA ASP A 454 20.97 1.05 -8.94
C ASP A 454 21.75 -0.04 -8.20
N LEU A 455 21.27 -1.29 -8.15
CA LEU A 455 21.99 -2.43 -7.61
C LEU A 455 23.36 -2.66 -8.28
N THR A 456 23.54 -2.22 -9.52
CA THR A 456 24.79 -2.38 -10.28
C THR A 456 25.56 -1.07 -10.44
N MET A 457 25.05 0.02 -9.87
CA MET A 457 25.61 1.37 -10.03
C MET A 457 26.05 2.00 -8.72
N TYR A 458 25.48 1.60 -7.59
CA TYR A 458 25.73 2.25 -6.30
C TYR A 458 26.07 1.23 -5.21
N ASN A 459 27.09 1.49 -4.43
CA ASN A 459 27.38 0.76 -3.20
C ASN A 459 26.66 1.39 -2.01
N GLU A 460 26.61 2.72 -1.98
CA GLU A 460 26.01 3.50 -0.89
C GLU A 460 24.65 4.07 -1.32
N LYS A 461 23.75 4.25 -0.37
CA LYS A 461 22.47 4.92 -0.62
C LYS A 461 22.65 6.43 -0.71
N HIS A 462 21.85 7.07 -1.56
CA HIS A 462 21.82 8.52 -1.80
C HIS A 462 20.39 9.05 -1.61
N ASN A 463 19.97 9.18 -0.33
CA ASN A 463 18.65 9.66 0.06
C ASN A 463 18.64 11.13 0.51
N GLU A 464 19.69 11.90 0.22
CA GLU A 464 19.83 13.30 0.63
C GLU A 464 18.65 14.17 0.18
N ALA A 465 18.06 13.82 -0.97
CA ALA A 465 16.87 14.49 -1.50
C ALA A 465 15.65 14.42 -0.54
N ASN A 466 15.59 13.46 0.37
CA ASN A 466 14.52 13.34 1.37
C ASN A 466 14.66 14.33 2.55
N ALA A 467 15.76 15.07 2.62
CA ALA A 467 16.07 16.02 3.71
C ALA A 467 16.13 15.36 5.11
N GLU A 468 16.63 14.11 5.16
CA GLU A 468 16.83 13.31 6.39
C GLU A 468 18.30 12.99 6.66
N ASN A 469 19.21 13.75 6.06
CA ASN A 469 20.66 13.56 6.16
C ASN A 469 21.12 12.15 5.80
N ASN A 470 20.44 11.50 4.82
CA ASN A 470 20.71 10.14 4.36
C ASN A 470 20.62 9.08 5.48
N ASN A 471 19.83 9.33 6.54
CA ASN A 471 19.63 8.37 7.64
C ASN A 471 18.53 7.36 7.33
N ASP A 472 17.60 7.70 6.46
CA ASP A 472 16.46 6.90 6.02
C ASP A 472 16.85 5.82 5.01
N GLY A 473 16.01 4.80 4.85
CA GLY A 473 16.27 3.66 3.98
C GLY A 473 17.30 2.66 4.53
N THR A 474 17.40 1.49 3.89
CA THR A 474 18.30 0.43 4.33
C THR A 474 19.76 0.68 3.97
N ASN A 475 20.69 0.21 4.83
CA ASN A 475 22.12 0.16 4.51
C ASN A 475 22.53 -1.18 3.87
N ASN A 476 21.65 -2.18 3.85
CA ASN A 476 21.94 -3.53 3.37
C ASN A 476 21.35 -3.76 1.97
N ASN A 477 21.98 -3.18 0.95
CA ASN A 477 21.47 -3.30 -0.43
C ASN A 477 22.00 -4.52 -1.18
N TYR A 478 23.14 -5.09 -0.74
CA TYR A 478 23.86 -6.16 -1.45
C TYR A 478 24.10 -5.79 -2.93
N SER A 479 24.47 -4.53 -3.16
CA SER A 479 24.74 -3.92 -4.45
C SER A 479 26.24 -3.88 -4.74
N TRP A 480 26.62 -3.63 -6.00
CA TRP A 480 28.01 -3.49 -6.41
C TRP A 480 28.14 -2.46 -7.55
N ASN A 481 28.85 -1.38 -7.31
CA ASN A 481 29.05 -0.29 -8.28
C ASN A 481 30.08 -0.59 -9.39
N LEU A 482 30.73 -1.77 -9.36
CA LEU A 482 31.80 -2.16 -10.28
C LEU A 482 33.04 -1.23 -10.23
N GLY A 483 33.27 -0.55 -9.11
CA GLY A 483 34.40 0.33 -8.88
C GLY A 483 34.13 1.80 -9.20
N ILE A 484 32.98 2.15 -9.77
CA ILE A 484 32.58 3.54 -10.03
C ILE A 484 31.16 3.77 -9.50
N GLU A 485 31.01 4.68 -8.53
CA GLU A 485 29.73 5.06 -7.96
C GLU A 485 28.95 5.93 -8.94
N GLY A 486 27.70 5.53 -9.25
CA GLY A 486 26.83 6.26 -10.16
C GLY A 486 27.14 6.05 -11.66
N PRO A 487 26.64 6.97 -12.51
CA PRO A 487 26.83 6.92 -13.97
C PRO A 487 28.31 7.01 -14.38
N THR A 488 28.66 6.37 -15.50
CA THR A 488 30.02 6.44 -16.07
C THR A 488 29.96 6.27 -17.58
N ASP A 489 30.98 6.82 -18.27
CA ASP A 489 31.17 6.63 -19.71
C ASP A 489 32.07 5.40 -20.02
N ASP A 490 32.53 4.67 -19.01
CA ASP A 490 33.34 3.46 -19.21
C ASP A 490 32.49 2.35 -19.85
N VAL A 491 32.85 2.01 -21.09
CA VAL A 491 32.12 1.05 -21.91
C VAL A 491 32.12 -0.35 -21.30
N LEU A 492 33.26 -0.79 -20.71
CA LEU A 492 33.35 -2.14 -20.13
C LEU A 492 32.53 -2.27 -18.85
N ILE A 493 32.56 -1.23 -18.01
CA ILE A 493 31.71 -1.18 -16.80
C ILE A 493 30.24 -1.18 -17.18
N ASN A 494 29.81 -0.38 -18.14
CA ASN A 494 28.43 -0.32 -18.59
C ASN A 494 27.96 -1.65 -19.22
N GLN A 495 28.80 -2.31 -20.01
CA GLN A 495 28.48 -3.65 -20.53
C GLN A 495 28.35 -4.69 -19.42
N THR A 496 29.23 -4.63 -18.40
CA THR A 496 29.17 -5.53 -17.24
C THR A 496 27.91 -5.28 -16.42
N ARG A 497 27.54 -4.01 -16.17
CA ARG A 497 26.28 -3.62 -15.49
C ARG A 497 25.07 -4.19 -16.21
N THR A 498 24.99 -4.02 -17.51
CA THR A 498 23.89 -4.54 -18.34
C THR A 498 23.82 -6.08 -18.26
N THR A 499 24.97 -6.76 -18.34
CA THR A 499 25.04 -8.23 -18.22
C THR A 499 24.54 -8.71 -16.84
N LEU A 500 24.93 -8.04 -15.76
CA LEU A 500 24.48 -8.35 -14.41
C LEU A 500 22.98 -8.11 -14.23
N GLN A 501 22.44 -6.99 -14.71
CA GLN A 501 21.00 -6.71 -14.69
C GLN A 501 20.20 -7.80 -15.41
N LYS A 502 20.63 -8.22 -16.61
CA LYS A 502 20.02 -9.33 -17.35
C LYS A 502 20.11 -10.65 -16.61
N SER A 503 21.22 -10.93 -15.95
CA SER A 503 21.42 -12.17 -15.19
C SER A 503 20.54 -12.22 -13.94
N LEU A 504 20.40 -11.09 -13.24
CA LEU A 504 19.49 -10.91 -12.12
C LEU A 504 18.03 -11.12 -12.58
N MET A 505 17.60 -10.43 -13.65
CA MET A 505 16.25 -10.59 -14.20
C MET A 505 15.98 -12.02 -14.68
N ALA A 506 16.95 -12.67 -15.32
CA ALA A 506 16.82 -14.07 -15.73
C ALA A 506 16.64 -14.99 -14.52
N SER A 507 17.40 -14.76 -13.45
CA SER A 507 17.25 -15.52 -12.20
C SER A 507 15.88 -15.34 -11.57
N LEU A 508 15.34 -14.13 -11.57
CA LEU A 508 13.98 -13.86 -11.10
C LEU A 508 12.94 -14.61 -11.92
N VAL A 509 12.97 -14.39 -13.23
CA VAL A 509 11.90 -14.87 -14.13
C VAL A 509 11.96 -16.39 -14.31
N MET A 510 13.14 -17.00 -14.31
CA MET A 510 13.31 -18.44 -14.55
C MET A 510 13.32 -19.30 -13.29
N SER A 511 13.07 -18.73 -12.12
CA SER A 511 12.94 -19.46 -10.85
C SER A 511 11.53 -20.00 -10.62
N ALA A 512 11.41 -21.10 -9.89
CA ALA A 512 10.14 -21.54 -9.32
C ALA A 512 9.66 -20.52 -8.28
N GLY A 513 8.34 -20.30 -8.22
CA GLY A 513 7.71 -19.21 -7.46
C GLY A 513 7.03 -18.21 -8.37
N VAL A 514 6.51 -17.15 -7.81
CA VAL A 514 5.78 -16.09 -8.53
C VAL A 514 6.71 -14.88 -8.68
N PRO A 515 7.09 -14.49 -9.91
CA PRO A 515 7.94 -13.33 -10.11
C PRO A 515 7.16 -12.03 -9.91
N MET A 516 7.75 -11.08 -9.18
CA MET A 516 7.33 -9.70 -9.07
C MET A 516 8.44 -8.80 -9.62
N ILE A 517 8.08 -7.92 -10.54
CA ILE A 517 8.97 -6.95 -11.18
C ILE A 517 8.56 -5.56 -10.71
N LEU A 518 9.52 -4.79 -10.20
CA LEU A 518 9.31 -3.37 -9.89
C LEU A 518 9.21 -2.57 -11.20
N MET A 519 8.24 -1.67 -11.28
CA MET A 519 8.07 -0.72 -12.38
C MET A 519 9.39 -0.06 -12.78
N GLY A 520 9.79 -0.28 -14.04
CA GLY A 520 10.98 0.29 -14.63
C GLY A 520 12.24 -0.58 -14.53
N ASP A 521 12.26 -1.68 -13.78
CA ASP A 521 13.39 -2.61 -13.78
C ASP A 521 13.61 -3.25 -15.16
N GLU A 522 12.52 -3.47 -15.89
CA GLU A 522 12.54 -4.00 -17.28
C GLU A 522 13.13 -3.03 -18.30
N VAL A 523 13.34 -1.77 -17.93
CA VAL A 523 13.95 -0.73 -18.77
C VAL A 523 15.18 -0.08 -18.13
N SER A 524 15.74 -0.69 -17.10
CA SER A 524 16.91 -0.19 -16.35
C SER A 524 16.68 1.21 -15.74
N ARG A 525 15.47 1.49 -15.21
CA ARG A 525 15.18 2.74 -14.49
C ARG A 525 16.11 2.89 -13.28
N THR A 526 16.64 4.07 -13.08
CA THR A 526 17.45 4.44 -11.91
C THR A 526 16.76 5.50 -11.07
N GLN A 527 16.90 5.42 -9.76
CA GLN A 527 16.52 6.45 -8.79
C GLN A 527 17.77 7.25 -8.33
N SER A 528 18.86 7.23 -9.14
CA SER A 528 20.12 7.93 -8.85
C SER A 528 20.72 7.54 -7.49
N GLY A 529 20.61 6.26 -7.13
CA GLY A 529 21.11 5.73 -5.87
C GLY A 529 20.20 5.98 -4.66
N SER A 530 19.01 6.57 -4.86
CA SER A 530 18.02 6.57 -3.78
C SER A 530 17.39 5.19 -3.64
N ASN A 531 17.39 4.68 -2.41
CA ASN A 531 16.70 3.45 -2.05
C ASN A 531 15.45 3.71 -1.19
N ASN A 532 14.99 4.97 -1.10
CA ASN A 532 13.87 5.36 -0.26
C ASN A 532 13.13 6.59 -0.84
N ALA A 533 12.67 6.49 -2.09
CA ALA A 533 12.04 7.60 -2.83
C ALA A 533 10.58 7.84 -2.40
N TYR A 534 10.30 7.87 -1.07
CA TYR A 534 8.94 7.93 -0.51
C TYR A 534 8.30 9.31 -0.56
N SER A 535 9.07 10.39 -0.73
CA SER A 535 8.56 11.75 -0.73
C SER A 535 9.09 12.57 -1.92
N LEU A 536 8.24 13.42 -2.46
CA LEU A 536 8.59 14.35 -3.55
C LEU A 536 8.55 15.80 -3.07
N PRO A 537 9.44 16.69 -3.56
CA PRO A 537 9.36 18.10 -3.25
C PRO A 537 8.09 18.73 -3.85
N LEU A 538 7.58 19.78 -3.22
CA LEU A 538 6.53 20.65 -3.76
C LEU A 538 7.18 21.82 -4.52
N ASP A 539 6.49 22.33 -5.55
CA ASP A 539 6.90 23.60 -6.19
C ASP A 539 6.59 24.82 -5.30
N GLU A 540 7.04 26.02 -5.73
CA GLU A 540 6.79 27.25 -4.98
C GLU A 540 5.31 27.60 -4.79
N ALA A 541 4.43 27.04 -5.64
CA ALA A 541 2.97 27.18 -5.55
C ALA A 541 2.34 26.12 -4.64
N GLY A 542 3.15 25.20 -4.04
CA GLY A 542 2.67 24.11 -3.21
C GLY A 542 2.04 22.95 -4.00
N ASN A 543 2.21 22.93 -5.31
CA ASN A 543 1.78 21.80 -6.13
C ASN A 543 2.86 20.73 -6.11
N ASN A 544 2.43 19.49 -6.40
CA ASN A 544 3.36 18.44 -6.72
C ASN A 544 4.28 18.89 -7.83
N LEU A 545 5.58 18.98 -7.56
CA LEU A 545 6.52 19.05 -8.65
C LEU A 545 6.14 17.93 -9.61
N ARG A 546 5.92 18.28 -10.85
CA ARG A 546 5.86 17.31 -11.94
C ARG A 546 7.27 16.72 -12.16
N GLY A 547 8.08 16.83 -11.11
CA GLY A 547 9.34 16.25 -10.69
C GLY A 547 10.24 15.71 -11.75
N GLU A 548 10.49 16.50 -12.82
CA GLU A 548 11.64 16.21 -13.69
C GLU A 548 12.94 16.18 -12.88
N ASP A 549 12.96 16.89 -11.74
CA ASP A 549 14.17 17.03 -10.91
C ASP A 549 14.26 16.06 -9.73
N ALA A 550 13.14 15.47 -9.23
CA ALA A 550 13.21 14.54 -8.12
C ALA A 550 13.85 13.22 -8.56
N PHE A 551 14.97 12.85 -7.94
CA PHE A 551 15.74 11.65 -8.28
C PHE A 551 16.07 11.58 -9.79
N ASN A 552 16.36 12.71 -10.44
CA ASN A 552 16.55 12.85 -11.88
C ASN A 552 15.40 12.23 -12.72
N GLY A 553 14.15 12.40 -12.27
CA GLY A 553 12.96 11.81 -12.88
C GLY A 553 12.74 10.33 -12.54
N GLY A 554 13.66 9.70 -11.82
CA GLY A 554 13.63 8.25 -11.54
C GLY A 554 12.50 7.76 -10.64
N TRP A 555 11.69 8.64 -10.07
CA TRP A 555 10.49 8.28 -9.31
C TRP A 555 9.35 7.76 -10.22
N ALA A 556 9.39 8.02 -11.53
CA ALA A 556 8.40 7.59 -12.50
C ALA A 556 9.03 6.82 -13.65
N LEU A 557 8.19 6.08 -14.39
CA LEU A 557 8.60 5.35 -15.60
C LEU A 557 8.85 6.34 -16.75
N ASN A 558 10.03 6.27 -17.34
CA ASN A 558 10.33 6.97 -18.60
C ASN A 558 9.76 6.14 -19.77
N TRP A 559 8.93 6.76 -20.59
CA TRP A 559 8.33 6.13 -21.77
C TRP A 559 9.14 6.42 -23.06
N GLU A 560 10.10 7.33 -23.01
CA GLU A 560 11.06 7.60 -24.09
C GLU A 560 12.32 6.77 -23.83
N LEU A 561 12.35 5.56 -24.40
CA LEU A 561 13.39 4.58 -24.13
C LEU A 561 14.57 4.74 -25.07
N ASP A 562 15.77 4.76 -24.50
CA ASP A 562 17.03 4.70 -25.23
C ASP A 562 17.35 3.25 -25.66
N GLU A 563 18.43 3.05 -26.41
CA GLU A 563 18.84 1.74 -26.92
C GLU A 563 19.09 0.72 -25.79
N LYS A 564 19.70 1.13 -24.69
CA LYS A 564 19.97 0.28 -23.52
C LYS A 564 18.67 -0.17 -22.85
N SER A 565 17.75 0.75 -22.67
CA SER A 565 16.42 0.47 -22.07
C SER A 565 15.60 -0.47 -22.95
N LEU A 566 15.66 -0.28 -24.28
CA LEU A 566 15.01 -1.16 -25.24
C LEU A 566 15.62 -2.57 -25.21
N GLU A 567 16.94 -2.70 -25.12
CA GLU A 567 17.63 -3.99 -25.02
C GLU A 567 17.20 -4.76 -23.75
N MET A 568 17.09 -4.08 -22.60
CA MET A 568 16.64 -4.69 -21.35
C MET A 568 15.16 -5.08 -21.43
N LEU A 569 14.31 -4.25 -22.03
CA LEU A 569 12.89 -4.53 -22.26
C LEU A 569 12.71 -5.79 -23.10
N GLU A 570 13.39 -5.90 -24.23
CA GLU A 570 13.29 -7.07 -25.11
C GLU A 570 13.85 -8.35 -24.45
N THR A 571 14.89 -8.20 -23.63
CA THR A 571 15.40 -9.30 -22.79
C THR A 571 14.32 -9.77 -21.81
N THR A 572 13.68 -8.85 -21.09
CA THR A 572 12.63 -9.18 -20.11
C THR A 572 11.40 -9.81 -20.76
N LYS A 573 10.93 -9.27 -21.91
CA LYS A 573 9.84 -9.87 -22.70
C LYS A 573 10.17 -11.29 -23.12
N THR A 574 11.38 -11.53 -23.62
CA THR A 574 11.84 -12.85 -24.03
C THR A 574 11.83 -13.84 -22.87
N LEU A 575 12.38 -13.45 -21.72
CA LEU A 575 12.40 -14.27 -20.50
C LEU A 575 10.98 -14.61 -20.03
N LEU A 576 10.06 -13.64 -20.01
CA LEU A 576 8.67 -13.88 -19.62
C LEU A 576 7.91 -14.77 -20.62
N SER A 577 8.22 -14.65 -21.91
CA SER A 577 7.69 -15.55 -22.93
C SER A 577 8.17 -17.00 -22.73
N LEU A 578 9.47 -17.19 -22.48
CA LEU A 578 10.05 -18.49 -22.15
C LEU A 578 9.45 -19.07 -20.87
N ARG A 579 9.29 -18.24 -19.82
CA ARG A 579 8.60 -18.66 -18.61
C ARG A 579 7.19 -19.16 -18.90
N LYS A 580 6.41 -18.40 -19.64
CA LYS A 580 5.02 -18.73 -19.98
C LYS A 580 4.93 -20.07 -20.73
N GLU A 581 5.84 -20.30 -21.67
CA GLU A 581 5.82 -21.48 -22.54
C GLU A 581 6.38 -22.73 -21.83
N TYR A 582 7.52 -22.61 -21.16
CA TYR A 582 8.26 -23.77 -20.67
C TYR A 582 8.21 -23.96 -19.16
N LEU A 583 8.21 -22.87 -18.37
CA LEU A 583 8.33 -22.95 -16.92
C LEU A 583 6.98 -22.98 -16.21
N ALA A 584 6.06 -22.10 -16.55
CA ALA A 584 4.77 -21.99 -15.87
C ALA A 584 3.93 -23.30 -15.88
N PRO A 585 3.99 -24.15 -16.90
CA PRO A 585 3.32 -25.44 -16.89
C PRO A 585 3.85 -26.41 -15.83
N VAL A 586 5.15 -26.34 -15.50
CA VAL A 586 5.84 -27.29 -14.61
C VAL A 586 6.16 -26.70 -13.23
N ALA A 587 6.22 -25.39 -13.07
CA ALA A 587 6.54 -24.69 -11.80
C ALA A 587 5.42 -24.81 -10.73
N ARG A 588 4.75 -25.95 -10.69
CA ARG A 588 3.76 -26.30 -9.64
C ARG A 588 4.38 -27.09 -8.50
N ALA A 589 5.57 -27.64 -8.72
CA ALA A 589 6.36 -28.38 -7.75
C ALA A 589 7.73 -27.70 -7.59
N PHE A 590 8.42 -28.01 -6.49
CA PHE A 590 9.81 -27.60 -6.29
C PHE A 590 10.69 -28.35 -7.28
N PHE A 591 11.75 -27.70 -7.76
CA PHE A 591 12.78 -28.43 -8.54
C PHE A 591 13.62 -29.28 -7.58
N THR A 592 13.87 -30.51 -7.97
CA THR A 592 14.54 -31.49 -7.12
C THR A 592 15.97 -31.81 -7.57
N GLY A 593 16.28 -31.54 -8.83
CA GLY A 593 17.53 -31.98 -9.47
C GLY A 593 17.58 -33.49 -9.75
N GLU A 594 16.47 -34.20 -9.48
CA GLU A 594 16.36 -35.64 -9.76
C GLU A 594 16.06 -35.90 -11.24
N LEU A 595 16.40 -37.09 -11.70
CA LEU A 595 16.12 -37.51 -13.07
C LEU A 595 14.65 -37.91 -13.19
N ASP A 596 13.89 -37.22 -14.04
CA ASP A 596 12.58 -37.68 -14.46
C ASP A 596 12.75 -38.90 -15.40
N LEU A 597 12.28 -40.05 -14.95
CA LEU A 597 12.42 -41.31 -15.66
C LEU A 597 11.64 -41.36 -16.98
N ASN A 598 10.61 -40.51 -17.14
CA ASN A 598 9.80 -40.45 -18.35
C ASN A 598 10.47 -39.59 -19.44
N THR A 599 11.10 -38.51 -19.05
CA THR A 599 11.74 -37.55 -19.97
C THR A 599 13.24 -37.74 -20.07
N SER A 600 13.86 -38.49 -19.16
CA SER A 600 15.31 -38.61 -18.99
C SER A 600 16.03 -37.28 -18.81
N ARG A 601 15.35 -36.29 -18.19
CA ARG A 601 15.86 -34.94 -17.94
C ARG A 601 15.77 -34.60 -16.45
N LYS A 602 16.66 -33.71 -16.03
CA LYS A 602 16.60 -33.08 -14.72
C LYS A 602 15.92 -31.74 -14.83
N ASP A 603 15.12 -31.37 -13.83
CA ASP A 603 14.51 -30.06 -13.71
C ASP A 603 15.51 -28.97 -13.28
N LEU A 604 16.63 -29.37 -12.64
CA LEU A 604 17.76 -28.52 -12.29
C LEU A 604 19.06 -29.31 -12.45
N ALA A 605 20.04 -28.75 -13.15
CA ALA A 605 21.36 -29.35 -13.31
C ALA A 605 22.46 -28.29 -13.22
N TRP A 606 23.58 -28.66 -12.63
CA TRP A 606 24.79 -27.85 -12.55
C TRP A 606 25.82 -28.37 -13.56
N PHE A 607 26.44 -27.45 -14.27
CA PHE A 607 27.55 -27.72 -15.17
C PHE A 607 28.77 -26.96 -14.68
N ASN A 608 29.90 -27.66 -14.55
CA ASN A 608 31.20 -27.06 -14.19
C ASN A 608 32.00 -26.71 -15.44
#